data_f8c6513dd05cf445d3e8e40c9386c4b2
#
_entry.id   f8c6513dd05cf445d3e8e40c9386c4b2
#
_cell.length_a   1.000
_cell.length_b   1.000
_cell.length_c   1.000
_cell.angle_alpha   90.00
_cell.angle_beta   90.00
_cell.angle_gamma   90.00
#
_symmetry.space_group_name_H-M   'P 1'
#
loop_
_entity.id
_entity.type
_entity.pdbx_description
1 polymer ?
#
loop_
_entity_poly.entity_id
_entity_poly.type
_entity_poly.pdbx_seq_one_letter_code
_entity_poly.pdbx_strand_id
1 'polypeptide(L)'
;LTPAEEIELAHHVQNMKKLQQIPETERTQRNLYQIKIGKRARDRMMAANLRLVVSVAKKYQNQGLELLDLVQEGAIGLERAVDKFDPAMGYKFSTYAYWWIRQGMTRAIDNSARTIRLPIHISEKLSKMRRVSRELSHKFGRQPTRLEMATEMGIDQKDLEDLISQSAPCAS
;
A
#
# COMPACT_ATOMS: atom_id res chain seq x y z
N LEU A 1 -6.71 -15.24 -13.98
CA LEU A 1 -8.09 -15.57 -13.59
C LEU A 1 -9.06 -14.85 -14.52
N THR A 2 -10.18 -15.51 -14.81
CA THR A 2 -11.33 -14.87 -15.48
C THR A 2 -12.15 -14.09 -14.44
N PRO A 3 -12.96 -13.10 -14.83
CA PRO A 3 -13.83 -12.39 -13.89
C PRO A 3 -14.78 -13.31 -13.11
N ALA A 4 -15.28 -14.38 -13.76
CA ALA A 4 -16.14 -15.36 -13.09
C ALA A 4 -15.39 -16.15 -12.01
N GLU A 5 -14.15 -16.58 -12.30
CA GLU A 5 -13.29 -17.25 -11.31
C GLU A 5 -12.93 -16.31 -10.13
N GLU A 6 -12.70 -15.02 -10.39
CA GLU A 6 -12.44 -14.03 -9.32
C GLU A 6 -13.61 -13.95 -8.35
N ILE A 7 -14.84 -13.92 -8.87
CA ILE A 7 -16.07 -13.87 -8.08
C ILE A 7 -16.24 -15.16 -7.25
N GLU A 8 -16.07 -16.32 -7.88
CA GLU A 8 -16.20 -17.62 -7.20
C GLU A 8 -15.19 -17.76 -6.06
N LEU A 9 -13.91 -17.47 -6.34
CA LEU A 9 -12.85 -17.53 -5.32
C LEU A 9 -13.11 -16.54 -4.18
N ALA A 10 -13.59 -15.31 -4.49
CA ALA A 10 -13.91 -14.33 -3.48
C ALA A 10 -15.05 -14.80 -2.55
N HIS A 11 -16.08 -15.43 -3.09
CA HIS A 11 -17.15 -16.02 -2.29
C HIS A 11 -16.63 -17.12 -1.35
N HIS A 12 -15.72 -17.98 -1.80
CA HIS A 12 -15.10 -18.98 -0.93
C HIS A 12 -14.28 -18.33 0.19
N VAL A 13 -13.54 -17.26 -0.09
CA VAL A 13 -12.78 -16.50 0.93
C VAL A 13 -13.72 -15.85 1.94
N GLN A 14 -14.79 -15.20 1.47
CA GLN A 14 -15.78 -14.59 2.37
C GLN A 14 -16.48 -15.62 3.26
N ASN A 15 -16.87 -16.76 2.69
CA ASN A 15 -17.49 -17.86 3.46
C ASN A 15 -16.53 -18.41 4.52
N MET A 16 -15.27 -18.63 4.15
CA MET A 16 -14.23 -19.03 5.10
C MET A 16 -14.15 -18.09 6.29
N LYS A 17 -14.14 -16.77 6.06
CA LYS A 17 -14.05 -15.77 7.12
C LYS A 17 -15.25 -15.78 8.06
N LYS A 18 -16.45 -15.93 7.51
CA LYS A 18 -17.67 -16.09 8.32
C LYS A 18 -17.58 -17.32 9.23
N LEU A 19 -17.09 -18.44 8.68
CA LEU A 19 -16.94 -19.67 9.43
C LEU A 19 -15.80 -19.62 10.47
N GLN A 20 -14.76 -18.84 10.23
CA GLN A 20 -13.67 -18.62 11.19
C GLN A 20 -14.09 -17.81 12.42
N GLN A 21 -15.18 -17.03 12.33
CA GLN A 21 -15.74 -16.32 13.49
C GLN A 21 -16.43 -17.25 14.48
N ILE A 22 -16.81 -18.47 14.05
CA ILE A 22 -17.37 -19.49 14.93
C ILE A 22 -16.23 -20.06 15.80
N PRO A 23 -16.44 -20.21 17.14
CA PRO A 23 -15.46 -20.84 18.02
C PRO A 23 -15.03 -22.23 17.51
N GLU A 24 -13.77 -22.58 17.70
CA GLU A 24 -13.23 -23.86 17.17
C GLU A 24 -13.97 -25.09 17.72
N THR A 25 -14.44 -25.02 18.95
CA THR A 25 -15.20 -26.08 19.62
C THR A 25 -16.57 -26.34 18.99
N GLU A 26 -17.15 -25.37 18.30
CA GLU A 26 -18.48 -25.47 17.68
C GLU A 26 -18.42 -25.73 16.16
N ARG A 27 -17.21 -25.82 15.59
CA ARG A 27 -17.03 -26.06 14.15
C ARG A 27 -17.32 -27.53 13.81
N THR A 28 -18.27 -27.72 12.90
CA THR A 28 -18.57 -29.02 12.33
C THR A 28 -17.51 -29.45 11.31
N GLN A 29 -17.44 -30.76 11.01
CA GLN A 29 -16.58 -31.31 9.95
C GLN A 29 -16.81 -30.60 8.60
N ARG A 30 -18.06 -30.24 8.30
CA ARG A 30 -18.44 -29.49 7.11
C ARG A 30 -17.83 -28.07 7.12
N ASN A 31 -17.84 -27.39 8.27
CA ASN A 31 -17.24 -26.07 8.43
C ASN A 31 -15.72 -26.12 8.20
N LEU A 32 -15.04 -27.12 8.75
CA LEU A 32 -13.61 -27.33 8.55
C LEU A 32 -13.26 -27.57 7.09
N TYR A 33 -14.07 -28.36 6.38
CA TYR A 33 -13.89 -28.58 4.94
C TYR A 33 -14.06 -27.28 4.13
N GLN A 34 -15.09 -26.47 4.42
CA GLN A 34 -15.31 -25.18 3.77
C GLN A 34 -14.17 -24.18 4.06
N ILE A 35 -13.65 -24.17 5.28
CA ILE A 35 -12.48 -23.35 5.64
C ILE A 35 -11.25 -23.77 4.81
N LYS A 36 -11.04 -25.07 4.60
CA LYS A 36 -9.95 -25.58 3.76
C LYS A 36 -10.08 -25.16 2.30
N ILE A 37 -11.30 -25.19 1.75
CA ILE A 37 -11.58 -24.68 0.39
C ILE A 37 -11.27 -23.18 0.32
N GLY A 38 -11.74 -22.40 1.29
CA GLY A 38 -11.52 -20.96 1.33
C GLY A 38 -10.03 -20.59 1.42
N LYS A 39 -9.22 -21.33 2.20
CA LYS A 39 -7.77 -21.15 2.23
C LYS A 39 -7.14 -21.39 0.86
N ARG A 40 -7.49 -22.48 0.17
CA ARG A 40 -7.00 -22.77 -1.19
C ARG A 40 -7.43 -21.71 -2.20
N ALA A 41 -8.66 -21.21 -2.08
CA ALA A 41 -9.18 -20.14 -2.94
C ALA A 41 -8.37 -18.85 -2.72
N ARG A 42 -8.06 -18.51 -1.46
CA ARG A 42 -7.22 -17.37 -1.10
C ARG A 42 -5.83 -17.49 -1.71
N ASP A 43 -5.17 -18.64 -1.52
CA ASP A 43 -3.83 -18.88 -2.06
C ASP A 43 -3.80 -18.80 -3.59
N ARG A 44 -4.82 -19.36 -4.27
CA ARG A 44 -4.95 -19.24 -5.74
C ARG A 44 -5.14 -17.81 -6.19
N MET A 45 -5.95 -17.04 -5.48
CA MET A 45 -6.20 -15.64 -5.79
C MET A 45 -4.95 -14.78 -5.58
N MET A 46 -4.18 -15.06 -4.51
CA MET A 46 -2.88 -14.46 -4.25
C MET A 46 -1.89 -14.77 -5.38
N ALA A 47 -1.65 -16.06 -5.67
CA ALA A 47 -0.67 -16.51 -6.64
C ALA A 47 -0.93 -15.93 -8.05
N ALA A 48 -2.19 -15.89 -8.47
CA ALA A 48 -2.58 -15.35 -9.78
C ALA A 48 -2.32 -13.84 -9.92
N ASN A 49 -2.23 -13.11 -8.82
CA ASN A 49 -2.08 -11.66 -8.81
C ASN A 49 -0.68 -11.16 -8.38
N LEU A 50 0.30 -12.06 -8.13
CA LEU A 50 1.67 -11.66 -7.76
C LEU A 50 2.34 -10.82 -8.87
N ARG A 51 2.01 -11.05 -10.14
CA ARG A 51 2.52 -10.24 -11.26
C ARG A 51 2.09 -8.78 -11.15
N LEU A 52 0.89 -8.51 -10.63
CA LEU A 52 0.42 -7.15 -10.36
C LEU A 52 1.28 -6.50 -9.28
N VAL A 53 1.61 -7.22 -8.19
CA VAL A 53 2.49 -6.72 -7.13
C VAL A 53 3.84 -6.30 -7.70
N VAL A 54 4.48 -7.16 -8.50
CA VAL A 54 5.78 -6.86 -9.12
C VAL A 54 5.68 -5.64 -10.05
N SER A 55 4.61 -5.51 -10.84
CA SER A 55 4.41 -4.38 -11.74
C SER A 55 4.27 -3.05 -11.01
N VAL A 56 3.65 -3.07 -9.82
CA VAL A 56 3.52 -1.89 -8.96
C VAL A 56 4.86 -1.60 -8.28
N ALA A 57 5.54 -2.61 -7.73
CA ALA A 57 6.83 -2.47 -7.04
C ALA A 57 7.91 -1.81 -7.91
N LYS A 58 7.94 -2.14 -9.20
CA LYS A 58 8.88 -1.51 -10.17
C LYS A 58 8.76 0.01 -10.23
N LYS A 59 7.57 0.58 -9.93
CA LYS A 59 7.36 2.04 -9.93
C LYS A 59 7.90 2.73 -8.66
N TYR A 60 8.21 1.95 -7.63
CA TYR A 60 8.69 2.43 -6.32
C TYR A 60 10.16 2.11 -6.07
N GLN A 61 10.87 1.58 -7.08
CA GLN A 61 12.32 1.37 -7.00
C GLN A 61 13.08 2.68 -6.73
N ASN A 62 14.26 2.55 -6.14
CA ASN A 62 15.18 3.67 -5.81
C ASN A 62 14.60 4.67 -4.79
N GLN A 63 13.66 4.23 -3.94
CA GLN A 63 13.09 5.04 -2.86
C GLN A 63 13.57 4.60 -1.47
N GLY A 64 14.72 3.93 -1.38
CA GLY A 64 15.35 3.52 -0.12
C GLY A 64 15.03 2.10 0.34
N LEU A 65 14.23 1.35 -0.43
CA LEU A 65 13.99 -0.09 -0.23
C LEU A 65 14.38 -0.89 -1.47
N GLU A 66 14.87 -2.10 -1.27
CA GLU A 66 15.13 -3.04 -2.35
C GLU A 66 13.84 -3.53 -3.01
N LEU A 67 13.95 -3.96 -4.27
CA LEU A 67 12.80 -4.44 -5.04
C LEU A 67 12.10 -5.62 -4.34
N LEU A 68 12.87 -6.54 -3.77
CA LEU A 68 12.30 -7.72 -3.11
C LEU A 68 11.52 -7.34 -1.86
N ASP A 69 12.01 -6.38 -1.07
CA ASP A 69 11.31 -5.87 0.11
C ASP A 69 10.00 -5.18 -0.28
N LEU A 70 10.03 -4.36 -1.35
CA LEU A 70 8.82 -3.75 -1.91
C LEU A 70 7.80 -4.80 -2.36
N VAL A 71 8.26 -5.90 -2.98
CA VAL A 71 7.38 -7.00 -3.41
C VAL A 71 6.77 -7.69 -2.19
N GLN A 72 7.52 -7.93 -1.13
CA GLN A 72 7.01 -8.55 0.10
C GLN A 72 5.95 -7.66 0.77
N GLU A 73 6.23 -6.38 0.95
CA GLU A 73 5.27 -5.43 1.52
C GLU A 73 4.01 -5.26 0.64
N GLY A 74 4.21 -5.28 -0.68
CA GLY A 74 3.10 -5.29 -1.63
C GLY A 74 2.28 -6.57 -1.57
N ALA A 75 2.90 -7.74 -1.32
CA ALA A 75 2.21 -9.01 -1.15
C ALA A 75 1.36 -9.01 0.14
N ILE A 76 1.83 -8.40 1.23
CA ILE A 76 1.04 -8.18 2.44
C ILE A 76 -0.17 -7.27 2.14
N GLY A 77 0.02 -6.26 1.30
CA GLY A 77 -1.08 -5.42 0.81
C GLY A 77 -2.09 -6.22 -0.03
N LEU A 78 -1.60 -7.06 -0.94
CA LEU A 78 -2.45 -7.96 -1.76
C LEU A 78 -3.24 -8.93 -0.88
N GLU A 79 -2.64 -9.50 0.16
CA GLU A 79 -3.31 -10.38 1.11
C GLU A 79 -4.52 -9.69 1.76
N ARG A 80 -4.34 -8.46 2.22
CA ARG A 80 -5.44 -7.64 2.78
C ARG A 80 -6.52 -7.35 1.74
N ALA A 81 -6.12 -7.15 0.47
CA ALA A 81 -7.07 -6.95 -0.61
C ALA A 81 -7.92 -8.18 -0.86
N VAL A 82 -7.31 -9.37 -0.97
CA VAL A 82 -8.03 -10.66 -1.11
C VAL A 82 -8.99 -10.86 0.04
N ASP A 83 -8.55 -10.53 1.22
CA ASP A 83 -9.32 -10.69 2.44
C ASP A 83 -10.56 -9.78 2.54
N LYS A 84 -10.51 -8.60 1.95
CA LYS A 84 -11.56 -7.58 2.07
C LYS A 84 -12.34 -7.37 0.77
N PHE A 85 -11.99 -8.06 -0.29
CA PHE A 85 -12.64 -7.90 -1.57
C PHE A 85 -14.10 -8.37 -1.53
N ASP A 86 -14.98 -7.50 -2.00
CA ASP A 86 -16.40 -7.80 -2.18
C ASP A 86 -16.76 -7.78 -3.67
N PRO A 87 -17.04 -8.94 -4.27
CA PRO A 87 -17.41 -9.03 -5.67
C PRO A 87 -18.77 -8.38 -5.99
N ALA A 88 -19.64 -8.17 -4.99
CA ALA A 88 -20.95 -7.53 -5.20
C ALA A 88 -20.82 -6.06 -5.63
N MET A 89 -19.69 -5.42 -5.39
CA MET A 89 -19.42 -4.03 -5.79
C MET A 89 -19.20 -3.86 -7.31
N GLY A 90 -19.10 -4.92 -8.08
CA GLY A 90 -19.02 -4.89 -9.55
C GLY A 90 -17.65 -4.45 -10.14
N TYR A 91 -16.65 -4.17 -9.31
CA TYR A 91 -15.31 -3.80 -9.76
C TYR A 91 -14.42 -5.03 -9.96
N LYS A 92 -13.47 -4.95 -10.92
CA LYS A 92 -12.42 -5.97 -11.07
C LYS A 92 -11.53 -6.02 -9.82
N PHE A 93 -11.12 -7.22 -9.42
CA PHE A 93 -10.24 -7.40 -8.28
C PHE A 93 -8.94 -6.58 -8.39
N SER A 94 -8.32 -6.53 -9.57
CA SER A 94 -7.09 -5.79 -9.80
C SER A 94 -7.19 -4.29 -9.49
N THR A 95 -8.34 -3.66 -9.76
CA THR A 95 -8.60 -2.25 -9.45
C THR A 95 -8.60 -2.00 -7.94
N TYR A 96 -9.23 -2.90 -7.19
CA TYR A 96 -9.27 -2.84 -5.74
C TYR A 96 -7.92 -3.17 -5.10
N ALA A 97 -7.27 -4.25 -5.56
CA ALA A 97 -5.99 -4.71 -5.06
C ALA A 97 -4.86 -3.69 -5.26
N TYR A 98 -4.88 -2.95 -6.36
CA TYR A 98 -3.88 -1.91 -6.63
C TYR A 98 -3.72 -0.91 -5.48
N TRP A 99 -4.83 -0.46 -4.88
CA TRP A 99 -4.80 0.49 -3.77
C TRP A 99 -4.18 -0.09 -2.50
N TRP A 100 -4.47 -1.35 -2.17
CA TRP A 100 -3.89 -2.03 -1.02
C TRP A 100 -2.41 -2.33 -1.19
N ILE A 101 -2.02 -2.78 -2.38
CA ILE A 101 -0.62 -3.03 -2.75
C ILE A 101 0.17 -1.73 -2.64
N ARG A 102 -0.32 -0.65 -3.23
CA ARG A 102 0.28 0.67 -3.15
C ARG A 102 0.40 1.16 -1.71
N GLN A 103 -0.66 1.02 -0.93
CA GLN A 103 -0.69 1.39 0.49
C GLN A 103 0.38 0.64 1.29
N GLY A 104 0.52 -0.68 1.07
CA GLY A 104 1.56 -1.49 1.72
C GLY A 104 2.95 -0.96 1.41
N MET A 105 3.26 -0.77 0.13
CA MET A 105 4.58 -0.29 -0.32
C MET A 105 4.90 1.11 0.19
N THR A 106 3.97 2.08 0.06
CA THR A 106 4.23 3.45 0.53
C THR A 106 4.45 3.49 2.03
N ARG A 107 3.66 2.74 2.80
CA ARG A 107 3.83 2.65 4.26
C ARG A 107 5.16 2.00 4.65
N ALA A 108 5.63 1.00 3.91
CA ALA A 108 6.92 0.37 4.14
C ALA A 108 8.08 1.34 3.85
N ILE A 109 8.00 2.10 2.75
CA ILE A 109 8.96 3.15 2.41
C ILE A 109 9.03 4.18 3.53
N ASP A 110 7.90 4.71 3.98
CA ASP A 110 7.86 5.71 5.05
C ASP A 110 8.43 5.19 6.37
N ASN A 111 8.28 3.89 6.64
CA ASN A 111 8.75 3.27 7.89
C ASN A 111 10.22 2.84 7.87
N SER A 112 10.74 2.38 6.73
CA SER A 112 12.00 1.60 6.69
C SER A 112 13.02 2.10 5.66
N ALA A 113 12.66 3.08 4.79
CA ALA A 113 13.58 3.56 3.76
C ALA A 113 14.73 4.43 4.32
N ARG A 114 14.64 4.88 5.57
CA ARG A 114 15.64 5.75 6.18
C ARG A 114 16.40 5.02 7.30
N THR A 115 17.72 5.28 7.39
CA THR A 115 18.58 4.78 8.48
C THR A 115 18.06 5.25 9.84
N ILE A 116 17.67 6.53 9.94
CA ILE A 116 16.97 7.07 11.12
C ILE A 116 15.50 7.21 10.75
N ARG A 117 14.65 6.42 11.43
CA ARG A 117 13.20 6.43 11.21
C ARG A 117 12.61 7.79 11.58
N LEU A 118 11.78 8.32 10.69
CA LEU A 118 10.96 9.49 10.97
C LEU A 118 9.52 9.09 11.32
N PRO A 119 8.84 9.88 12.17
CA PRO A 119 7.39 9.72 12.39
C PRO A 119 6.61 9.89 11.08
N ILE A 120 5.49 9.15 10.92
CA ILE A 120 4.70 9.13 9.67
C ILE A 120 4.23 10.54 9.28
N HIS A 121 3.79 11.35 10.24
CA HIS A 121 3.32 12.72 9.97
C HIS A 121 4.42 13.64 9.39
N ILE A 122 5.69 13.38 9.72
CA ILE A 122 6.83 14.10 9.12
C ILE A 122 7.08 13.60 7.69
N SER A 123 7.03 12.28 7.46
CA SER A 123 7.15 11.71 6.11
C SER A 123 6.04 12.23 5.17
N GLU A 124 4.81 12.36 5.66
CA GLU A 124 3.70 12.93 4.91
C GLU A 124 3.94 14.41 4.56
N LYS A 125 4.41 15.22 5.53
CA LYS A 125 4.77 16.62 5.29
C LYS A 125 5.90 16.75 4.26
N LEU A 126 6.93 15.90 4.34
CA LEU A 126 8.04 15.86 3.36
C LEU A 126 7.54 15.45 1.96
N SER A 127 6.64 14.51 1.87
CA SER A 127 6.02 14.10 0.60
C SER A 127 5.16 15.21 0.00
N LYS A 128 4.39 15.93 0.84
CA LYS A 128 3.65 17.15 0.42
C LYS A 128 4.61 18.22 -0.08
N MET A 129 5.70 18.49 0.64
CA MET A 129 6.72 19.47 0.26
C MET A 129 7.33 19.15 -1.11
N ARG A 130 7.71 17.90 -1.36
CA ARG A 130 8.24 17.47 -2.67
C ARG A 130 7.22 17.63 -3.80
N ARG A 131 5.95 17.38 -3.53
CA ARG A 131 4.88 17.57 -4.51
C ARG A 131 4.70 19.05 -4.83
N VAL A 132 4.54 19.90 -3.82
CA VAL A 132 4.38 21.36 -3.97
C VAL A 132 5.58 21.96 -4.70
N SER A 133 6.81 21.55 -4.36
CA SER A 133 8.02 22.02 -5.05
C SER A 133 7.97 21.69 -6.55
N ARG A 134 7.52 20.50 -6.94
CA ARG A 134 7.39 20.13 -8.35
C ARG A 134 6.29 20.90 -9.06
N GLU A 135 5.14 21.07 -8.44
CA GLU A 135 4.00 21.82 -8.98
C GLU A 135 4.35 23.28 -9.22
N LEU A 136 5.00 23.93 -8.23
CA LEU A 136 5.46 25.31 -8.36
C LEU A 136 6.60 25.46 -9.39
N SER A 137 7.54 24.51 -9.45
CA SER A 137 8.60 24.53 -10.46
C SER A 137 8.04 24.42 -11.87
N HIS A 138 7.02 23.59 -12.07
CA HIS A 138 6.34 23.49 -13.36
C HIS A 138 5.58 24.78 -13.70
N LYS A 139 4.92 25.41 -12.70
CA LYS A 139 4.13 26.64 -12.89
C LYS A 139 5.01 27.84 -13.20
N PHE A 140 6.17 27.97 -12.54
CA PHE A 140 7.04 29.14 -12.65
C PHE A 140 8.19 28.96 -13.65
N GLY A 141 8.42 27.74 -14.15
CA GLY A 141 9.59 27.47 -15.01
C GLY A 141 10.94 27.59 -14.31
N ARG A 142 10.95 27.74 -12.97
CA ARG A 142 12.14 27.86 -12.12
C ARG A 142 11.92 27.15 -10.79
N GLN A 143 12.98 26.95 -10.02
CA GLN A 143 12.83 26.45 -8.65
C GLN A 143 12.10 27.46 -7.77
N PRO A 144 11.10 27.03 -6.97
CA PRO A 144 10.38 27.89 -6.05
C PRO A 144 11.27 28.34 -4.90
N THR A 145 11.05 29.55 -4.42
CA THR A 145 11.67 30.05 -3.20
C THR A 145 11.07 29.38 -1.96
N ARG A 146 11.78 29.42 -0.83
CA ARG A 146 11.27 28.91 0.45
C ARG A 146 9.97 29.58 0.86
N LEU A 147 9.86 30.89 0.64
CA LEU A 147 8.65 31.66 0.96
C LEU A 147 7.45 31.19 0.13
N GLU A 148 7.63 30.99 -1.18
CA GLU A 148 6.59 30.47 -2.07
C GLU A 148 6.14 29.09 -1.66
N MET A 149 7.07 28.20 -1.29
CA MET A 149 6.75 26.85 -0.79
C MET A 149 6.01 26.90 0.55
N ALA A 150 6.44 27.73 1.51
CA ALA A 150 5.79 27.85 2.81
C ALA A 150 4.35 28.36 2.65
N THR A 151 4.14 29.37 1.81
CA THR A 151 2.82 29.93 1.50
C THR A 151 1.89 28.89 0.89
N GLU A 152 2.35 28.13 -0.11
CA GLU A 152 1.54 27.09 -0.77
C GLU A 152 1.25 25.89 0.15
N MET A 153 2.17 25.57 1.06
CA MET A 153 1.95 24.52 2.07
C MET A 153 1.06 24.95 3.23
N GLY A 154 0.89 26.28 3.42
CA GLY A 154 0.15 26.85 4.56
C GLY A 154 0.87 26.68 5.90
N ILE A 155 2.21 26.76 5.91
CA ILE A 155 3.07 26.64 7.10
C ILE A 155 3.99 27.86 7.21
N ASP A 156 4.53 28.10 8.40
CA ASP A 156 5.51 29.16 8.61
C ASP A 156 6.86 28.79 7.96
N GLN A 157 7.63 29.82 7.58
CA GLN A 157 8.95 29.64 6.95
C GLN A 157 9.89 28.87 7.86
N LYS A 158 9.83 29.10 9.17
CA LYS A 158 10.63 28.39 10.17
C LYS A 158 10.31 26.89 10.18
N ASP A 159 9.02 26.53 10.17
CA ASP A 159 8.58 25.14 10.13
C ASP A 159 9.05 24.44 8.84
N LEU A 160 9.09 25.18 7.71
CA LEU A 160 9.63 24.63 6.47
C LEU A 160 11.14 24.38 6.56
N GLU A 161 11.90 25.28 7.18
CA GLU A 161 13.35 25.12 7.38
C GLU A 161 13.67 23.94 8.29
N ASP A 162 12.88 23.74 9.35
CA ASP A 162 12.98 22.58 10.23
C ASP A 162 12.69 21.27 9.46
N LEU A 163 11.67 21.26 8.61
CA LEU A 163 11.37 20.11 7.75
C LEU A 163 12.52 19.80 6.76
N ILE A 164 13.11 20.83 6.17
CA ILE A 164 14.25 20.67 5.24
C ILE A 164 15.44 20.08 6.00
N SER A 165 15.75 20.57 7.20
CA SER A 165 16.84 20.05 8.02
C SER A 165 16.64 18.58 8.39
N GLN A 166 15.40 18.18 8.76
CA GLN A 166 15.05 16.79 9.05
C GLN A 166 15.07 15.89 7.79
N SER A 167 14.96 16.47 6.60
CA SER A 167 15.02 15.73 5.35
C SER A 167 16.43 15.35 4.92
N ALA A 168 17.45 15.99 5.48
CA ALA A 168 18.84 15.74 5.12
C ALA A 168 19.22 14.26 5.32
N PRO A 169 19.94 13.67 4.37
CA PRO A 169 20.50 12.33 4.57
C PRO A 169 21.54 12.37 5.69
N CYS A 170 21.68 11.24 6.40
CA CYS A 170 22.76 11.11 7.37
C CYS A 170 24.09 11.25 6.63
N ALA A 171 24.96 12.16 7.08
CA ALA A 171 26.33 12.22 6.61
C ALA A 171 27.07 10.97 7.12
N SER A 172 27.77 10.26 6.22
CA SER A 172 28.69 9.17 6.57
C SER A 172 30.10 9.71 6.73
#